data_68bf1db4b12ea0298a68aa92deca0df8
#
_entry.id   68bf1db4b12ea0298a68aa92deca0df8
#
_cell.length_a   1.000
_cell.length_b   1.000
_cell.length_c   1.000
_cell.angle_alpha   90.00
_cell.angle_beta   90.00
_cell.angle_gamma   90.00
#
_symmetry.space_group_name_H-M   'P 1'
#
loop_
_entity.id
_entity.type
_entity.pdbx_description
1 polymer ?
#
loop_
_entity_poly.entity_id
_entity_poly.type
_entity_poly.pdbx_seq_one_letter_code
_entity_poly.pdbx_strand_id
1 'polypeptide(L)'
;MNQDHLYASLEPVGNLPNIFLVADGMGGHKAGGYASSCAVETILDEAGVCPDEAAEQILTRAIRRANEVIACRAGEDERFAGMGTTVVAACIEQGELIAANVGDSRLYVIHDDSIEQVTEDHSLVQEMVKYGGINKEEAR
;
A
#
# COMPACT_ATOMS: atom_id res chain seq x y z
N MET A 1 18.22 11.34 6.21
CA MET A 1 17.28 11.68 5.13
C MET A 1 16.06 10.79 5.21
N ASN A 2 14.91 11.37 5.16
CA ASN A 2 13.66 10.62 5.20
C ASN A 2 13.36 10.03 3.82
N GLN A 3 13.25 8.71 3.73
CA GLN A 3 12.94 8.00 2.49
C GLN A 3 11.50 7.49 2.48
N ASP A 4 10.67 8.01 3.38
CA ASP A 4 9.26 7.64 3.46
C ASP A 4 8.43 8.58 2.61
N HIS A 5 7.36 8.04 2.05
CA HIS A 5 6.33 8.82 1.38
C HIS A 5 4.97 8.37 1.86
N LEU A 6 4.06 9.33 1.95
CA LEU A 6 2.69 9.03 2.32
C LEU A 6 1.73 9.79 1.43
N TYR A 7 0.53 9.27 1.32
CA TYR A 7 -0.56 9.92 0.61
C TYR A 7 -1.88 9.56 1.29
N ALA A 8 -2.74 10.52 1.46
CA ALA A 8 -4.06 10.29 2.02
C ALA A 8 -5.08 11.15 1.28
N SER A 9 -6.18 10.54 0.90
CA SER A 9 -7.28 11.24 0.26
C SER A 9 -8.62 10.73 0.78
N LEU A 10 -9.46 11.64 1.22
CA LEU A 10 -10.84 11.34 1.57
C LEU A 10 -11.75 11.41 0.36
N GLU A 11 -11.25 11.89 -0.76
CA GLU A 11 -11.99 11.94 -2.01
C GLU A 11 -11.66 10.75 -2.89
N PRO A 12 -12.56 10.38 -3.80
CA PRO A 12 -12.32 9.22 -4.66
C PRO A 12 -11.08 9.32 -5.52
N VAL A 13 -10.41 8.20 -5.67
CA VAL A 13 -9.32 8.00 -6.63
C VAL A 13 -9.75 6.83 -7.51
N GLY A 14 -10.20 7.13 -8.72
CA GLY A 14 -10.82 6.12 -9.57
C GLY A 14 -12.06 5.54 -8.88
N ASN A 15 -12.10 4.22 -8.75
CA ASN A 15 -13.20 3.52 -8.06
C ASN A 15 -13.00 3.38 -6.55
N LEU A 16 -11.87 3.82 -6.04
CA LEU A 16 -11.66 3.81 -4.58
C LEU A 16 -12.28 5.06 -3.99
N PRO A 17 -13.17 4.95 -2.99
CA PRO A 17 -13.80 6.11 -2.37
C PRO A 17 -12.82 6.96 -1.57
N ASN A 18 -11.72 6.39 -1.17
CA ASN A 18 -10.63 7.04 -0.46
C ASN A 18 -9.41 6.14 -0.57
N ILE A 19 -8.25 6.65 -0.18
CA ILE A 19 -7.04 5.84 -0.15
C ILE A 19 -6.05 6.43 0.85
N PHE A 20 -5.36 5.55 1.56
CA PHE A 20 -4.30 5.90 2.50
C PHE A 20 -3.10 5.02 2.21
N LEU A 21 -1.96 5.64 1.96
CA LEU A 21 -0.73 4.94 1.58
C LEU A 21 0.43 5.41 2.45
N VAL A 22 1.25 4.46 2.88
CA VAL A 22 2.55 4.75 3.47
C VAL A 22 3.58 3.83 2.83
N ALA A 23 4.68 4.39 2.40
CA ALA A 23 5.77 3.65 1.79
C ALA A 23 7.09 4.06 2.45
N ASP A 24 7.82 3.08 2.96
CA ASP A 24 9.12 3.27 3.61
C ASP A 24 10.20 2.71 2.69
N GLY A 25 10.94 3.59 2.05
CA GLY A 25 11.93 3.22 1.06
C GLY A 25 13.26 2.79 1.66
N MET A 26 13.95 1.89 0.98
CA MET A 26 15.28 1.43 1.35
C MET A 26 16.19 1.42 0.13
N GLY A 27 17.44 1.80 0.34
CA GLY A 27 18.42 1.81 -0.73
C GLY A 27 19.54 2.80 -0.44
N GLY A 28 20.65 2.63 -1.14
CA GLY A 28 21.80 3.52 -1.00
C GLY A 28 21.52 4.91 -1.54
N HIS A 29 22.16 5.90 -0.95
CA HIS A 29 22.04 7.29 -1.34
C HIS A 29 20.59 7.76 -1.29
N LYS A 30 20.00 8.11 -2.42
CA LYS A 30 18.61 8.58 -2.50
C LYS A 30 17.67 7.53 -3.13
N ALA A 31 18.15 6.32 -3.34
CA ALA A 31 17.39 5.30 -4.04
C ALA A 31 16.13 4.89 -3.28
N GLY A 32 16.18 4.83 -1.94
CA GLY A 32 15.00 4.50 -1.14
C GLY A 32 13.90 5.52 -1.28
N GLY A 33 14.24 6.82 -1.28
CA GLY A 33 13.27 7.87 -1.49
C GLY A 33 12.66 7.81 -2.89
N TYR A 34 13.45 7.47 -3.88
CA TYR A 34 12.96 7.28 -5.24
C TYR A 34 12.00 6.07 -5.30
N ALA A 35 12.37 4.97 -4.66
CA ALA A 35 11.52 3.77 -4.66
C ALA A 35 10.17 4.03 -4.00
N SER A 36 10.15 4.66 -2.83
CA SER A 36 8.89 4.95 -2.13
C SER A 36 8.03 5.94 -2.89
N SER A 37 8.63 6.98 -3.47
CA SER A 37 7.91 7.93 -4.31
C SER A 37 7.32 7.26 -5.54
N CYS A 38 8.10 6.42 -6.20
CA CYS A 38 7.66 5.68 -7.38
C CYS A 38 6.50 4.74 -7.06
N ALA A 39 6.55 4.09 -5.90
CA ALA A 39 5.46 3.21 -5.46
C ALA A 39 4.17 3.99 -5.27
N VAL A 40 4.22 5.11 -4.57
CA VAL A 40 3.03 5.92 -4.32
C VAL A 40 2.43 6.42 -5.65
N GLU A 41 3.26 6.98 -6.52
CA GLU A 41 2.79 7.46 -7.82
C GLU A 41 2.17 6.36 -8.66
N THR A 42 2.82 5.21 -8.74
CA THR A 42 2.32 4.08 -9.54
C THR A 42 0.99 3.57 -9.00
N ILE A 43 0.87 3.45 -7.67
CA ILE A 43 -0.36 2.96 -7.06
C ILE A 43 -1.51 3.93 -7.35
N LEU A 44 -1.28 5.23 -7.23
CA LEU A 44 -2.31 6.22 -7.51
C LEU A 44 -2.73 6.22 -8.98
N ASP A 45 -1.76 6.10 -9.88
CA ASP A 45 -2.06 6.04 -11.32
C ASP A 45 -2.89 4.80 -11.66
N GLU A 46 -2.50 3.65 -11.13
CA GLU A 46 -3.22 2.40 -11.38
C GLU A 46 -4.62 2.42 -10.78
N ALA A 47 -4.76 2.98 -9.59
CA ALA A 47 -6.07 3.08 -8.94
C ALA A 47 -7.02 3.97 -9.73
N GLY A 48 -6.48 4.97 -10.43
CA GLY A 48 -7.29 5.92 -11.20
C GLY A 48 -7.84 5.41 -12.51
N VAL A 49 -7.35 4.27 -13.03
CA VAL A 49 -7.67 3.85 -14.41
C VAL A 49 -8.65 2.69 -14.54
N CYS A 50 -9.09 2.10 -13.45
CA CYS A 50 -9.96 0.90 -13.55
C CYS A 50 -11.31 1.13 -12.91
N PRO A 51 -12.36 1.26 -13.73
CA PRO A 51 -13.66 1.65 -13.22
C PRO A 51 -14.50 0.53 -12.61
N ASP A 52 -14.28 -0.72 -12.94
CA ASP A 52 -15.23 -1.78 -12.56
C ASP A 52 -14.67 -2.87 -11.66
N GLU A 53 -13.58 -2.60 -10.95
CA GLU A 53 -13.01 -3.58 -10.05
C GLU A 53 -13.34 -3.28 -8.60
N ALA A 54 -13.40 -4.33 -7.77
CA ALA A 54 -13.53 -4.17 -6.33
C ALA A 54 -12.25 -3.57 -5.74
N ALA A 55 -12.37 -2.88 -4.62
CA ALA A 55 -11.24 -2.21 -3.98
C ALA A 55 -10.06 -3.16 -3.72
N GLU A 56 -10.33 -4.40 -3.31
CA GLU A 56 -9.28 -5.40 -3.09
C GLU A 56 -8.49 -5.68 -4.35
N GLN A 57 -9.18 -5.81 -5.47
CA GLN A 57 -8.55 -6.08 -6.76
C GLN A 57 -7.73 -4.89 -7.22
N ILE A 58 -8.26 -3.69 -7.03
CA ILE A 58 -7.56 -2.46 -7.38
C ILE A 58 -6.26 -2.33 -6.60
N LEU A 59 -6.32 -2.49 -5.28
CA LEU A 59 -5.14 -2.37 -4.43
C LEU A 59 -4.11 -3.45 -4.75
N THR A 60 -4.55 -4.68 -4.94
CA THR A 60 -3.64 -5.78 -5.26
C THR A 60 -2.92 -5.53 -6.58
N ARG A 61 -3.66 -5.16 -7.61
CA ARG A 61 -3.07 -4.89 -8.92
C ARG A 61 -2.12 -3.70 -8.86
N ALA A 62 -2.53 -2.64 -8.16
CA ALA A 62 -1.72 -1.43 -8.07
C ALA A 62 -0.39 -1.69 -7.38
N ILE A 63 -0.40 -2.46 -6.29
CA ILE A 63 0.81 -2.82 -5.55
C ILE A 63 1.72 -3.72 -6.40
N ARG A 64 1.14 -4.68 -7.11
CA ARG A 64 1.93 -5.53 -8.02
C ARG A 64 2.59 -4.70 -9.11
N ARG A 65 1.86 -3.77 -9.68
CA ARG A 65 2.40 -2.90 -10.71
C ARG A 65 3.54 -2.04 -10.16
N ALA A 66 3.38 -1.50 -8.97
CA ALA A 66 4.44 -0.73 -8.32
C ALA A 66 5.70 -1.57 -8.13
N ASN A 67 5.54 -2.82 -7.70
CA ASN A 67 6.67 -3.73 -7.53
C ASN A 67 7.39 -4.00 -8.86
N GLU A 68 6.63 -4.21 -9.93
CA GLU A 68 7.20 -4.43 -11.26
C GLU A 68 8.00 -3.20 -11.74
N VAL A 69 7.46 -2.01 -11.55
CA VAL A 69 8.11 -0.77 -11.98
C VAL A 69 9.40 -0.56 -11.21
N ILE A 70 9.36 -0.76 -9.90
CA ILE A 70 10.56 -0.57 -9.06
C ILE A 70 11.64 -1.58 -9.40
N ALA A 71 11.27 -2.84 -9.58
CA ALA A 71 12.22 -3.89 -9.94
C ALA A 71 12.85 -3.60 -11.31
N CYS A 72 12.05 -3.14 -12.25
CA CYS A 72 12.54 -2.80 -13.59
C CYS A 72 13.54 -1.66 -13.53
N ARG A 73 13.22 -0.59 -12.80
CA ARG A 73 14.12 0.56 -12.69
C ARG A 73 15.38 0.25 -11.91
N ALA A 74 15.30 -0.60 -10.90
CA ALA A 74 16.48 -1.05 -10.17
C ALA A 74 17.44 -1.83 -11.05
N GLY A 75 16.91 -2.57 -12.03
CA GLY A 75 17.74 -3.30 -12.98
C GLY A 75 18.31 -2.48 -14.13
N GLU A 76 17.69 -1.34 -14.43
CA GLU A 76 18.12 -0.49 -15.55
C GLU A 76 19.18 0.53 -15.20
N ASP A 77 19.30 0.91 -13.93
CA ASP A 77 20.15 2.01 -13.50
C ASP A 77 20.91 1.61 -12.25
N GLU A 78 22.24 1.64 -12.31
CA GLU A 78 23.07 1.28 -11.17
C GLU A 78 22.83 2.14 -9.94
N ARG A 79 22.40 3.38 -10.13
CA ARG A 79 22.09 4.27 -9.00
C ARG A 79 20.94 3.72 -8.16
N PHE A 80 20.08 2.91 -8.74
CA PHE A 80 18.90 2.36 -8.10
C PHE A 80 19.01 0.87 -7.80
N ALA A 81 20.19 0.30 -8.01
CA ALA A 81 20.40 -1.12 -7.75
C ALA A 81 20.07 -1.45 -6.29
N GLY A 82 19.28 -2.47 -6.09
CA GLY A 82 18.92 -2.92 -4.75
C GLY A 82 17.89 -2.08 -4.02
N MET A 83 17.34 -1.04 -4.65
CA MET A 83 16.31 -0.24 -3.99
C MET A 83 15.02 -1.03 -3.82
N GLY A 84 14.28 -0.68 -2.81
CA GLY A 84 12.99 -1.27 -2.54
C GLY A 84 12.18 -0.38 -1.63
N THR A 85 10.96 -0.78 -1.37
CA THR A 85 10.08 -0.06 -0.45
C THR A 85 9.08 -1.02 0.18
N THR A 86 8.73 -0.74 1.43
CA THR A 86 7.53 -1.32 2.00
C THR A 86 6.34 -0.52 1.52
N VAL A 87 5.16 -1.09 1.58
CA VAL A 87 3.91 -0.39 1.28
C VAL A 87 2.84 -0.88 2.22
N VAL A 88 2.10 0.06 2.80
CA VAL A 88 0.82 -0.22 3.43
C VAL A 88 -0.21 0.64 2.73
N ALA A 89 -1.25 0.01 2.23
CA ALA A 89 -2.34 0.68 1.54
C ALA A 89 -3.66 0.33 2.22
N ALA A 90 -4.53 1.30 2.37
CA ALA A 90 -5.83 1.08 3.00
C ALA A 90 -6.91 1.91 2.31
N CYS A 91 -8.12 1.36 2.33
CA CYS A 91 -9.31 2.01 1.80
C CYS A 91 -10.49 1.63 2.71
N ILE A 92 -11.37 2.58 2.97
CA ILE A 92 -12.57 2.33 3.75
C ILE A 92 -13.76 2.44 2.80
N GLU A 93 -14.49 1.37 2.66
CA GLU A 93 -15.63 1.30 1.74
C GLU A 93 -16.81 0.62 2.44
N GLN A 94 -17.93 1.32 2.52
CA GLN A 94 -19.16 0.79 3.09
C GLN A 94 -18.98 0.20 4.49
N GLY A 95 -18.20 0.89 5.32
CA GLY A 95 -17.95 0.45 6.68
C GLY A 95 -16.90 -0.62 6.83
N GLU A 96 -16.27 -1.06 5.74
CA GLU A 96 -15.20 -2.04 5.78
C GLU A 96 -13.84 -1.40 5.55
N LEU A 97 -12.85 -1.83 6.32
CA LEU A 97 -11.46 -1.46 6.09
C LEU A 97 -10.82 -2.55 5.22
N ILE A 98 -10.31 -2.15 4.09
CA ILE A 98 -9.59 -3.04 3.19
C ILE A 98 -8.14 -2.61 3.20
N ALA A 99 -7.25 -3.50 3.57
CA ALA A 99 -5.84 -3.19 3.71
C ALA A 99 -4.97 -4.20 2.97
N ALA A 100 -3.87 -3.70 2.43
CA ALA A 100 -2.86 -4.53 1.79
C ALA A 100 -1.49 -4.02 2.19
N ASN A 101 -0.53 -4.92 2.33
CA ASN A 101 0.81 -4.54 2.70
C ASN A 101 1.86 -5.44 2.07
N VAL A 102 3.03 -4.85 1.89
CA VAL A 102 4.26 -5.57 1.52
C VAL A 102 5.35 -5.07 2.46
N GLY A 103 6.00 -6.00 3.15
CA GLY A 103 7.08 -5.68 4.07
C GLY A 103 6.63 -5.62 5.52
N ASP A 104 7.38 -4.90 6.34
CA ASP A 104 7.20 -4.84 7.78
C ASP A 104 6.60 -3.54 8.29
N SER A 105 6.17 -2.67 7.40
CA SER A 105 5.36 -1.52 7.82
C SER A 105 3.98 -2.03 8.23
N ARG A 106 3.42 -1.45 9.28
CA ARG A 106 2.24 -2.01 9.93
C ARG A 106 1.08 -1.04 9.97
N LEU A 107 -0.11 -1.60 9.88
CA LEU A 107 -1.36 -0.87 10.07
C LEU A 107 -2.05 -1.40 11.32
N TYR A 108 -2.42 -0.48 12.19
CA TYR A 108 -3.15 -0.80 13.41
C TYR A 108 -4.51 -0.13 13.39
N VAL A 109 -5.49 -0.81 13.96
CA VAL A 109 -6.80 -0.22 14.21
C VAL A 109 -6.95 -0.03 15.71
N ILE A 110 -7.30 1.20 16.09
CA ILE A 110 -7.57 1.53 17.47
C ILE A 110 -9.07 1.66 17.62
N HIS A 111 -9.64 0.89 18.51
CA HIS A 111 -11.07 0.87 18.76
C HIS A 111 -11.33 0.80 20.25
N ASP A 112 -12.01 1.81 20.80
CA ASP A 112 -12.22 1.95 22.23
C ASP A 112 -10.90 1.85 23.00
N ASP A 113 -10.75 0.84 23.84
CA ASP A 113 -9.55 0.63 24.63
C ASP A 113 -8.60 -0.41 24.05
N SER A 114 -8.82 -0.80 22.82
CA SER A 114 -8.00 -1.84 22.19
C SER A 114 -7.25 -1.32 20.98
N ILE A 115 -6.12 -1.97 20.71
CA ILE A 115 -5.35 -1.74 19.51
C ILE A 115 -5.09 -3.10 18.86
N GLU A 116 -5.25 -3.18 17.56
CA GLU A 116 -5.09 -4.43 16.85
C GLU A 116 -4.27 -4.22 15.59
N GLN A 117 -3.29 -5.09 15.38
CA GLN A 117 -2.51 -5.09 14.16
C GLN A 117 -3.31 -5.79 13.06
N VAL A 118 -3.58 -5.06 11.99
CA VAL A 118 -4.36 -5.58 10.86
C VAL A 118 -3.49 -6.32 9.86
N THR A 119 -2.26 -5.85 9.67
CA THR A 119 -1.33 -6.40 8.69
C THR A 119 -0.42 -7.45 9.31
N GLU A 120 0.10 -8.34 8.48
CA GLU A 120 1.15 -9.29 8.86
C GLU A 120 2.46 -8.85 8.23
N ASP A 121 3.54 -8.90 9.02
CA ASP A 121 4.86 -8.52 8.53
C ASP A 121 5.27 -9.42 7.37
N HIS A 122 5.89 -8.82 6.35
CA HIS A 122 6.40 -9.50 5.17
C HIS A 122 5.32 -10.23 4.35
N SER A 123 4.06 -9.81 4.51
CA SER A 123 2.96 -10.36 3.72
C SER A 123 3.18 -10.18 2.24
N LEU A 124 2.61 -11.08 1.46
CA LEU A 124 2.59 -10.94 0.03
C LEU A 124 1.42 -10.05 -0.39
N VAL A 125 1.54 -9.48 -1.59
CA VAL A 125 0.56 -8.57 -2.14
C VAL A 125 -0.86 -9.15 -2.16
N GLN A 126 -0.98 -10.44 -2.36
CA GLN A 126 -2.29 -11.08 -2.43
C GLN A 126 -2.99 -11.21 -1.09
N GLU A 127 -2.30 -10.94 0.02
CA GLU A 127 -2.95 -10.99 1.32
C GLU A 127 -3.67 -9.67 1.59
N MET A 128 -4.96 -9.75 1.69
CA MET A 128 -5.84 -8.62 1.94
C MET A 128 -6.62 -8.90 3.21
N VAL A 129 -6.72 -7.90 4.06
CA VAL A 129 -7.51 -8.00 5.29
C VAL A 129 -8.72 -7.09 5.15
N LYS A 130 -9.90 -7.66 5.27
CA LYS A 130 -11.14 -6.89 5.37
C LYS A 130 -11.50 -6.76 6.84
N TYR A 131 -11.65 -5.55 7.28
CA TYR A 131 -11.94 -5.28 8.67
C TYR A 131 -13.23 -4.47 8.75
N GLY A 132 -14.34 -5.19 8.83
CA GLY A 132 -15.62 -4.57 9.07
C GLY A 132 -15.73 -4.26 10.55
N GLY A 133 -16.29 -3.14 10.93
CA GLY A 133 -16.39 -2.74 12.33
C GLY A 133 -17.30 -3.62 13.18
N ILE A 134 -17.76 -4.73 12.66
CA ILE A 134 -18.78 -5.53 13.29
C ILE A 134 -18.23 -6.79 13.94
N ASN A 135 -17.32 -7.48 13.29
CA ASN A 135 -16.84 -8.78 13.78
C ASN A 135 -15.38 -9.00 13.44
N LYS A 136 -14.54 -8.99 14.46
CA LYS A 136 -13.10 -9.19 14.29
C LYS A 136 -12.75 -10.57 13.78
N GLU A 137 -13.52 -11.56 14.08
CA GLU A 137 -13.25 -12.93 13.66
C GLU A 137 -13.41 -13.11 12.16
N GLU A 138 -14.30 -12.32 11.56
CA GLU A 138 -14.51 -12.37 10.11
C GLU A 138 -13.36 -11.72 9.33
N ALA A 139 -12.55 -10.91 9.98
CA ALA A 139 -11.43 -10.22 9.35
C ALA A 139 -10.17 -11.08 9.23
N ARG A 140 -10.20 -12.28 9.76
CA ARG A 140 -9.02 -13.16 9.82
C ARG A 140 -9.08 -14.33 8.85
#